data_e60d089fd7ba422c424fa770436a9ba3
#
_entry.id   e60d089fd7ba422c424fa770436a9ba3
#
_cell.length_a   1.000
_cell.length_b   1.000
_cell.length_c   1.000
_cell.angle_alpha   90.00
_cell.angle_beta   90.00
_cell.angle_gamma   90.00
#
_symmetry.space_group_name_H-M   'P 1'
#
loop_
_entity.id
_entity.type
_entity.pdbx_description
1 polymer ?
#
loop_
_entity_poly.entity_id
_entity_poly.type
_entity_poly.pdbx_seq_one_letter_code
_entity_poly.pdbx_strand_id
1 'polypeptide(L)'
;MVTIDLITGFLGSGKTTFIKRYAKYLMDQGMNIGILENDFGAVNVDMLLLQELMGDKCELEMIAGGCDRETHRRRFRTKLIAMGMCGYDRVLVEPSGVYDVDEFFDVLRDEPLDRWYQIGNVITVVNAKLEPELSEMSEYLLASEAAHAGAVVLSRAEEATEEEIRATITHLNRALEKVRCGRRLDQEIIRKGSLALMDEDFAKLQQCGYVQENYQKMDFTEENSFDTVYVMERQMPVEKILAGMKKIFADPSCGEVFRIKGFMQEKDGSWIEVNATRHELQKQPIKEGQEILIVIGEGLQEAAIRSYLS
;
A
#
# COMPACT_ATOMS: atom_id res chain seq x y z
N MET A 1 -9.67 -24.99 1.70
CA MET A 1 -9.02 -24.06 0.76
C MET A 1 -9.09 -22.69 1.39
N VAL A 2 -7.96 -22.01 1.55
CA VAL A 2 -7.89 -20.69 2.19
C VAL A 2 -8.32 -19.61 1.18
N THR A 3 -9.20 -18.71 1.57
CA THR A 3 -9.52 -17.55 0.72
C THR A 3 -8.41 -16.51 0.85
N ILE A 4 -7.92 -15.95 -0.26
CA ILE A 4 -6.89 -14.93 -0.24
C ILE A 4 -7.39 -13.65 -0.94
N ASP A 5 -7.27 -12.52 -0.25
CA ASP A 5 -7.64 -11.20 -0.77
C ASP A 5 -6.38 -10.35 -0.97
N LEU A 6 -6.33 -9.63 -2.06
CA LEU A 6 -5.32 -8.62 -2.35
C LEU A 6 -5.87 -7.23 -2.03
N ILE A 7 -5.19 -6.51 -1.15
CA ILE A 7 -5.52 -5.13 -0.80
C ILE A 7 -4.42 -4.24 -1.37
N THR A 8 -4.63 -3.74 -2.57
CA THR A 8 -3.65 -2.95 -3.31
C THR A 8 -3.99 -1.46 -3.32
N GLY A 9 -3.13 -0.67 -3.90
CA GLY A 9 -3.29 0.79 -4.00
C GLY A 9 -1.94 1.50 -3.92
N PHE A 10 -1.83 2.60 -4.65
CA PHE A 10 -0.61 3.37 -4.78
C PHE A 10 -0.07 3.87 -3.42
N LEU A 11 1.16 4.33 -3.40
CA LEU A 11 1.84 4.85 -2.21
C LEU A 11 0.99 5.89 -1.47
N GLY A 12 0.80 5.70 -0.16
CA GLY A 12 0.03 6.65 0.66
C GLY A 12 -1.49 6.60 0.49
N SER A 13 -2.02 5.66 -0.28
CA SER A 13 -3.47 5.55 -0.50
C SER A 13 -4.30 5.17 0.74
N GLY A 14 -3.67 4.67 1.82
CA GLY A 14 -4.36 4.29 3.06
C GLY A 14 -4.71 2.81 3.16
N LYS A 15 -3.98 1.92 2.47
CA LYS A 15 -4.15 0.46 2.53
C LYS A 15 -4.16 -0.08 3.95
N THR A 16 -3.13 0.22 4.73
CA THR A 16 -2.98 -0.25 6.12
C THR A 16 -4.16 0.15 7.00
N THR A 17 -4.67 1.38 6.84
CA THR A 17 -5.87 1.84 7.55
C THR A 17 -7.11 1.03 7.16
N PHE A 18 -7.25 0.72 5.87
CA PHE A 18 -8.34 -0.12 5.37
C PHE A 18 -8.22 -1.54 5.92
N ILE A 19 -7.03 -2.15 5.83
CA ILE A 19 -6.77 -3.51 6.31
C ILE A 19 -7.10 -3.65 7.79
N LYS A 20 -6.72 -2.70 8.64
CA LYS A 20 -7.06 -2.71 10.08
C LYS A 20 -8.56 -2.89 10.30
N ARG A 21 -9.37 -2.14 9.58
CA ARG A 21 -10.82 -2.20 9.73
C ARG A 21 -11.44 -3.43 9.12
N TYR A 22 -10.95 -3.82 7.93
CA TYR A 22 -11.45 -5.01 7.24
C TYR A 22 -11.09 -6.28 8.02
N ALA A 23 -9.86 -6.39 8.51
CA ALA A 23 -9.43 -7.49 9.37
C ALA A 23 -10.28 -7.59 10.65
N LYS A 24 -10.51 -6.46 11.33
CA LYS A 24 -11.38 -6.44 12.51
C LYS A 24 -12.80 -6.93 12.18
N TYR A 25 -13.40 -6.44 11.10
CA TYR A 25 -14.70 -6.91 10.64
C TYR A 25 -14.72 -8.43 10.43
N LEU A 26 -13.71 -9.01 9.76
CA LEU A 26 -13.62 -10.45 9.52
C LEU A 26 -13.47 -11.26 10.82
N MET A 27 -12.64 -10.78 11.76
CA MET A 27 -12.49 -11.40 13.08
C MET A 27 -13.79 -11.36 13.90
N ASP A 28 -14.55 -10.27 13.80
CA ASP A 28 -15.85 -10.12 14.47
C ASP A 28 -16.89 -11.09 13.88
N GLN A 29 -16.73 -11.51 12.61
CA GLN A 29 -17.48 -12.61 11.99
C GLN A 29 -16.98 -14.00 12.40
N GLY A 30 -15.98 -14.10 13.25
CA GLY A 30 -15.46 -15.35 13.80
C GLY A 30 -14.33 -15.98 12.98
N MET A 31 -13.83 -15.35 11.94
CA MET A 31 -12.78 -15.87 11.08
C MET A 31 -11.39 -15.80 11.72
N ASN A 32 -10.56 -16.81 11.44
CA ASN A 32 -9.13 -16.79 11.67
C ASN A 32 -8.45 -16.21 10.43
N ILE A 33 -7.69 -15.14 10.59
CA ILE A 33 -7.07 -14.44 9.47
C ILE A 33 -5.55 -14.40 9.60
N GLY A 34 -4.87 -14.49 8.44
CA GLY A 34 -3.47 -14.15 8.30
C GLY A 34 -3.35 -12.83 7.54
N ILE A 35 -2.51 -11.91 7.98
CA ILE A 35 -2.16 -10.71 7.21
C ILE A 35 -0.72 -10.88 6.75
N LEU A 36 -0.49 -10.74 5.45
CA LEU A 36 0.83 -10.81 4.85
C LEU A 36 1.21 -9.45 4.29
N GLU A 37 2.12 -8.79 5.00
CA GLU A 37 2.80 -7.60 4.53
C GLU A 37 3.89 -7.99 3.54
N ASN A 38 3.74 -7.55 2.31
CA ASN A 38 4.65 -7.88 1.22
C ASN A 38 5.35 -6.59 0.73
N ASP A 39 6.40 -6.19 1.46
CA ASP A 39 7.14 -4.96 1.18
C ASP A 39 8.56 -5.27 0.68
N PHE A 40 9.00 -4.54 -0.35
CA PHE A 40 10.37 -4.59 -0.85
C PHE A 40 11.37 -3.93 0.11
N GLY A 41 10.89 -3.15 1.08
CA GLY A 41 11.72 -2.41 2.02
C GLY A 41 12.50 -3.29 3.00
N ALA A 42 13.67 -2.81 3.43
CA ALA A 42 14.48 -3.48 4.46
C ALA A 42 13.83 -3.44 5.86
N VAL A 43 12.92 -2.49 6.09
CA VAL A 43 12.21 -2.29 7.36
C VAL A 43 10.73 -2.09 7.06
N ASN A 44 9.89 -2.95 7.62
CA ASN A 44 8.43 -2.85 7.44
C ASN A 44 7.80 -2.00 8.54
N VAL A 45 7.49 -0.76 8.17
CA VAL A 45 6.85 0.24 9.04
C VAL A 45 5.36 -0.07 9.21
N ASP A 46 4.70 -0.61 8.18
CA ASP A 46 3.26 -0.91 8.21
C ASP A 46 2.94 -2.06 9.18
N MET A 47 3.85 -3.02 9.32
CA MET A 47 3.73 -4.11 10.30
C MET A 47 3.53 -3.60 11.73
N LEU A 48 4.25 -2.54 12.15
CA LEU A 48 4.09 -1.96 13.47
C LEU A 48 2.67 -1.39 13.69
N LEU A 49 2.06 -0.86 12.64
CA LEU A 49 0.71 -0.33 12.69
C LEU A 49 -0.36 -1.42 12.80
N LEU A 50 -0.05 -2.63 12.36
CA LEU A 50 -0.96 -3.78 12.39
C LEU A 50 -0.80 -4.65 13.64
N GLN A 51 0.25 -4.46 14.45
CA GLN A 51 0.54 -5.27 15.64
C GLN A 51 -0.63 -5.32 16.64
N GLU A 52 -1.43 -4.27 16.73
CA GLU A 52 -2.60 -4.25 17.62
C GLU A 52 -3.69 -5.27 17.26
N LEU A 53 -3.65 -5.84 16.03
CA LEU A 53 -4.58 -6.88 15.58
C LEU A 53 -4.15 -8.28 15.98
N MET A 54 -2.87 -8.47 16.37
CA MET A 54 -2.34 -9.78 16.74
C MET A 54 -3.06 -10.38 17.93
N GLY A 55 -3.42 -11.65 17.82
CA GLY A 55 -4.12 -12.38 18.86
C GLY A 55 -4.58 -13.74 18.36
N ASP A 56 -5.49 -14.37 19.10
CA ASP A 56 -5.94 -15.75 18.83
C ASP A 56 -6.57 -15.93 17.42
N LYS A 57 -7.04 -14.84 16.80
CA LYS A 57 -7.72 -14.87 15.51
C LYS A 57 -6.98 -14.15 14.39
N CYS A 58 -5.83 -13.56 14.67
CA CYS A 58 -5.06 -12.82 13.67
C CYS A 58 -3.56 -12.99 13.88
N GLU A 59 -2.89 -13.47 12.86
CA GLU A 59 -1.44 -13.52 12.79
C GLU A 59 -0.93 -12.59 11.70
N LEU A 60 0.20 -11.94 12.00
CA LEU A 60 0.89 -11.06 11.06
C LEU A 60 2.15 -11.75 10.56
N GLU A 61 2.31 -11.76 9.26
CA GLU A 61 3.48 -12.26 8.57
C GLU A 61 4.05 -11.20 7.64
N MET A 62 5.36 -11.24 7.42
CA MET A 62 6.00 -10.26 6.55
C MET A 62 6.98 -10.91 5.58
N ILE A 63 7.13 -10.26 4.45
CA ILE A 63 8.25 -10.45 3.53
C ILE A 63 8.98 -9.13 3.47
N ALA A 64 10.20 -9.11 3.96
CA ALA A 64 11.04 -7.93 3.92
C ALA A 64 12.26 -8.19 3.05
N GLY A 65 12.66 -7.16 2.31
CA GLY A 65 13.86 -7.16 1.49
C GLY A 65 13.81 -8.14 0.32
N GLY A 66 14.66 -7.92 -0.61
CA GLY A 66 14.91 -8.71 -1.81
C GLY A 66 15.85 -7.87 -2.64
N CYS A 67 17.01 -8.46 -3.05
CA CYS A 67 17.94 -7.73 -3.91
C CYS A 67 17.41 -7.62 -5.33
N ASP A 68 16.37 -8.40 -5.68
CA ASP A 68 15.79 -8.44 -7.01
C ASP A 68 14.36 -9.01 -6.96
N ARG A 69 13.62 -8.79 -8.05
CA ARG A 69 12.22 -9.20 -8.22
C ARG A 69 12.03 -10.72 -8.11
N GLU A 70 12.96 -11.51 -8.64
CA GLU A 70 12.84 -12.98 -8.62
C GLU A 70 12.99 -13.53 -7.20
N THR A 71 13.97 -13.02 -6.44
CA THR A 71 14.14 -13.37 -5.03
C THR A 71 12.92 -13.01 -4.19
N HIS A 72 12.34 -11.84 -4.43
CA HIS A 72 11.11 -11.39 -3.77
C HIS A 72 9.94 -12.32 -4.09
N ARG A 73 9.68 -12.64 -5.36
CA ARG A 73 8.65 -13.58 -5.79
C ARG A 73 8.81 -14.96 -5.14
N ARG A 74 10.04 -15.46 -5.04
CA ARG A 74 10.34 -16.74 -4.38
C ARG A 74 10.01 -16.71 -2.88
N ARG A 75 10.34 -15.61 -2.19
CA ARG A 75 9.99 -15.41 -0.78
C ARG A 75 8.49 -15.34 -0.57
N PHE A 76 7.79 -14.59 -1.42
CA PHE A 76 6.33 -14.49 -1.40
C PHE A 76 5.68 -15.88 -1.54
N ARG A 77 6.08 -16.64 -2.54
CA ARG A 77 5.62 -18.03 -2.74
C ARG A 77 5.89 -18.91 -1.52
N THR A 78 7.09 -18.87 -0.97
CA THR A 78 7.48 -19.68 0.20
C THR A 78 6.64 -19.31 1.43
N LYS A 79 6.39 -18.02 1.65
CA LYS A 79 5.57 -17.54 2.77
C LYS A 79 4.12 -18.00 2.62
N LEU A 80 3.54 -17.92 1.43
CA LEU A 80 2.19 -18.41 1.17
C LEU A 80 2.07 -19.93 1.38
N ILE A 81 3.10 -20.72 1.02
CA ILE A 81 3.14 -22.15 1.33
C ILE A 81 3.05 -22.36 2.85
N ALA A 82 3.83 -21.64 3.65
CA ALA A 82 3.80 -21.77 5.10
C ALA A 82 2.43 -21.35 5.67
N MET A 83 1.90 -20.23 5.24
CA MET A 83 0.59 -19.73 5.69
C MET A 83 -0.58 -20.64 5.31
N GLY A 84 -0.50 -21.31 4.16
CA GLY A 84 -1.51 -22.30 3.72
C GLY A 84 -1.64 -23.49 4.65
N MET A 85 -0.64 -23.75 5.51
CA MET A 85 -0.63 -24.82 6.50
C MET A 85 -1.12 -24.36 7.89
N CYS A 86 -1.32 -23.07 8.13
CA CYS A 86 -1.68 -22.51 9.44
C CYS A 86 -3.19 -22.60 9.75
N GLY A 87 -4.03 -22.98 8.77
CA GLY A 87 -5.48 -23.16 8.99
C GLY A 87 -6.27 -21.86 9.05
N TYR A 88 -5.81 -20.81 8.39
CA TYR A 88 -6.57 -19.57 8.25
C TYR A 88 -7.83 -19.78 7.38
N ASP A 89 -8.89 -19.08 7.72
CA ASP A 89 -10.09 -18.96 6.88
C ASP A 89 -9.83 -18.02 5.71
N ARG A 90 -9.08 -16.94 5.99
CA ARG A 90 -8.75 -15.90 5.02
C ARG A 90 -7.35 -15.32 5.23
N VAL A 91 -6.66 -15.05 4.14
CA VAL A 91 -5.38 -14.33 4.11
C VAL A 91 -5.57 -12.99 3.42
N LEU A 92 -5.15 -11.90 4.05
CA LEU A 92 -5.10 -10.57 3.48
C LEU A 92 -3.67 -10.26 3.08
N VAL A 93 -3.43 -9.93 1.82
CA VAL A 93 -2.11 -9.53 1.33
C VAL A 93 -2.11 -8.02 1.13
N GLU A 94 -1.21 -7.32 1.83
CA GLU A 94 -0.88 -5.92 1.55
C GLU A 94 0.44 -5.87 0.79
N PRO A 95 0.45 -5.62 -0.51
CA PRO A 95 1.68 -5.43 -1.25
C PRO A 95 2.22 -4.01 -1.03
N SER A 96 3.50 -3.81 -1.32
CA SER A 96 4.07 -2.48 -1.50
C SER A 96 3.22 -1.66 -2.48
N GLY A 97 3.15 -0.35 -2.26
CA GLY A 97 2.43 0.55 -3.16
C GLY A 97 3.07 0.74 -4.55
N VAL A 98 4.06 -0.09 -4.88
CA VAL A 98 4.73 -0.15 -6.18
C VAL A 98 4.70 -1.58 -6.75
N TYR A 99 3.73 -2.37 -6.33
CA TYR A 99 3.61 -3.79 -6.67
C TYR A 99 2.81 -4.00 -7.96
N ASP A 100 3.33 -4.84 -8.83
CA ASP A 100 2.59 -5.29 -10.02
C ASP A 100 1.60 -6.39 -9.64
N VAL A 101 0.31 -6.11 -9.78
CA VAL A 101 -0.79 -7.01 -9.38
C VAL A 101 -0.76 -8.35 -10.13
N ASP A 102 -0.23 -8.42 -11.33
CA ASP A 102 -0.10 -9.67 -12.09
C ASP A 102 0.78 -10.70 -11.37
N GLU A 103 1.80 -10.25 -10.62
CA GLU A 103 2.67 -11.16 -9.85
C GLU A 103 1.88 -11.94 -8.80
N PHE A 104 0.86 -11.34 -8.18
CA PHE A 104 -0.03 -12.03 -7.24
C PHE A 104 -0.76 -13.18 -7.91
N PHE A 105 -1.34 -12.93 -9.08
CA PHE A 105 -2.07 -13.99 -9.82
C PHE A 105 -1.14 -15.08 -10.30
N ASP A 106 0.04 -14.73 -10.81
CA ASP A 106 1.01 -15.70 -11.32
C ASP A 106 1.51 -16.65 -10.23
N VAL A 107 1.83 -16.11 -9.04
CA VAL A 107 2.29 -16.95 -7.92
C VAL A 107 1.20 -17.90 -7.44
N LEU A 108 -0.06 -17.47 -7.40
CA LEU A 108 -1.17 -18.31 -6.94
C LEU A 108 -1.58 -19.39 -7.94
N ARG A 109 -1.15 -19.29 -9.20
CA ARG A 109 -1.34 -20.34 -10.20
C ARG A 109 -0.27 -21.43 -10.14
N ASP A 110 0.83 -21.21 -9.41
CA ASP A 110 1.90 -22.20 -9.24
C ASP A 110 1.50 -23.29 -8.24
N GLU A 111 1.86 -24.56 -8.51
CA GLU A 111 1.71 -25.65 -7.52
C GLU A 111 2.62 -25.41 -6.29
N PRO A 112 2.16 -25.68 -5.07
CA PRO A 112 0.85 -26.23 -4.68
C PRO A 112 -0.23 -25.18 -4.36
N LEU A 113 0.05 -23.88 -4.56
CA LEU A 113 -0.80 -22.77 -4.12
C LEU A 113 -2.14 -22.76 -4.84
N ASP A 114 -2.17 -23.16 -6.11
CA ASP A 114 -3.38 -23.33 -6.92
C ASP A 114 -4.45 -24.25 -6.31
N ARG A 115 -4.00 -25.21 -5.46
CA ARG A 115 -4.87 -26.16 -4.77
C ARG A 115 -5.20 -25.73 -3.33
N TRP A 116 -4.39 -24.86 -2.74
CA TRP A 116 -4.52 -24.48 -1.34
C TRP A 116 -5.29 -23.17 -1.17
N TYR A 117 -5.19 -22.27 -2.14
CA TYR A 117 -5.80 -20.96 -2.11
C TYR A 117 -6.90 -20.80 -3.15
N GLN A 118 -7.90 -20.03 -2.76
CA GLN A 118 -8.91 -19.48 -3.66
C GLN A 118 -8.81 -17.97 -3.61
N ILE A 119 -8.59 -17.35 -4.76
CA ILE A 119 -8.60 -15.88 -4.84
C ILE A 119 -10.01 -15.39 -4.53
N GLY A 120 -10.14 -14.59 -3.49
CA GLY A 120 -11.40 -14.00 -3.05
C GLY A 120 -11.62 -12.65 -3.71
N ASN A 121 -10.97 -11.62 -3.19
CA ASN A 121 -11.19 -10.24 -3.61
C ASN A 121 -9.89 -9.55 -4.02
N VAL A 122 -9.99 -8.62 -4.96
CA VAL A 122 -8.98 -7.60 -5.22
C VAL A 122 -9.63 -6.25 -4.91
N ILE A 123 -9.15 -5.59 -3.87
CA ILE A 123 -9.66 -4.30 -3.41
C ILE A 123 -8.56 -3.28 -3.58
N THR A 124 -8.81 -2.27 -4.39
CA THR A 124 -7.86 -1.18 -4.62
C THR A 124 -8.25 0.04 -3.79
N VAL A 125 -7.32 0.51 -2.97
CA VAL A 125 -7.51 1.73 -2.17
C VAL A 125 -6.84 2.91 -2.88
N VAL A 126 -7.61 3.96 -3.15
CA VAL A 126 -7.15 5.15 -3.87
C VAL A 126 -7.45 6.40 -3.04
N ASN A 127 -6.52 7.33 -2.95
CA ASN A 127 -6.78 8.62 -2.30
C ASN A 127 -7.81 9.41 -3.11
N ALA A 128 -8.89 9.87 -2.47
CA ALA A 128 -9.93 10.67 -3.11
C ALA A 128 -9.42 12.02 -3.65
N LYS A 129 -8.26 12.48 -3.16
CA LYS A 129 -7.51 13.65 -3.64
C LYS A 129 -6.26 13.19 -4.41
N LEU A 130 -6.46 12.36 -5.44
CA LEU A 130 -5.36 11.90 -6.28
C LEU A 130 -4.72 13.09 -7.00
N GLU A 131 -3.40 13.10 -7.07
CA GLU A 131 -2.66 14.13 -7.81
C GLU A 131 -3.07 14.16 -9.29
N PRO A 132 -3.27 15.36 -9.88
CA PRO A 132 -3.76 15.47 -11.27
C PRO A 132 -2.74 14.96 -12.30
N GLU A 133 -1.46 15.01 -11.98
CA GLU A 133 -0.36 14.56 -12.82
C GLU A 133 0.50 13.56 -12.04
N LEU A 134 0.69 12.40 -12.62
CA LEU A 134 1.55 11.35 -12.12
C LEU A 134 2.63 11.05 -13.17
N SER A 135 3.78 10.52 -12.72
CA SER A 135 4.79 10.00 -13.64
C SER A 135 4.20 8.85 -14.47
N GLU A 136 4.83 8.53 -15.60
CA GLU A 136 4.39 7.43 -16.48
C GLU A 136 4.33 6.10 -15.74
N MET A 137 5.31 5.86 -14.87
CA MET A 137 5.37 4.68 -13.99
C MET A 137 4.21 4.66 -12.99
N SER A 138 3.96 5.76 -12.32
CA SER A 138 2.87 5.88 -11.34
C SER A 138 1.49 5.73 -11.98
N GLU A 139 1.30 6.26 -13.20
CA GLU A 139 0.09 6.06 -14.00
C GLU A 139 -0.11 4.58 -14.37
N TYR A 140 0.97 3.90 -14.77
CA TYR A 140 0.91 2.48 -15.07
C TYR A 140 0.54 1.64 -13.84
N LEU A 141 1.18 1.88 -12.68
CA LEU A 141 0.84 1.17 -11.44
C LEU A 141 -0.60 1.41 -11.02
N LEU A 142 -1.05 2.66 -11.06
CA LEU A 142 -2.44 3.00 -10.77
C LEU A 142 -3.41 2.24 -11.68
N ALA A 143 -3.09 2.12 -12.97
CA ALA A 143 -3.89 1.35 -13.92
C ALA A 143 -3.85 -0.15 -13.63
N SER A 144 -2.67 -0.74 -13.36
CA SER A 144 -2.53 -2.17 -13.07
C SER A 144 -3.29 -2.58 -11.81
N GLU A 145 -3.22 -1.76 -10.77
CA GLU A 145 -3.95 -1.97 -9.51
C GLU A 145 -5.46 -1.88 -9.69
N ALA A 146 -5.92 -0.96 -10.53
CA ALA A 146 -7.35 -0.74 -10.79
C ALA A 146 -7.94 -1.73 -11.79
N ALA A 147 -7.13 -2.27 -12.73
CA ALA A 147 -7.59 -3.15 -13.80
C ALA A 147 -8.25 -4.42 -13.26
N HIS A 148 -7.73 -4.99 -12.19
CA HIS A 148 -8.22 -6.24 -11.61
C HIS A 148 -9.16 -6.07 -10.42
N ALA A 149 -9.39 -4.84 -9.95
CA ALA A 149 -10.17 -4.57 -8.74
C ALA A 149 -11.62 -5.05 -8.85
N GLY A 150 -12.10 -5.84 -7.89
CA GLY A 150 -13.53 -6.09 -7.69
C GLY A 150 -14.23 -4.88 -7.08
N ALA A 151 -13.49 -4.09 -6.27
CA ALA A 151 -13.94 -2.81 -5.73
C ALA A 151 -12.79 -1.82 -5.60
N VAL A 152 -13.09 -0.53 -5.75
CA VAL A 152 -12.17 0.58 -5.49
C VAL A 152 -12.72 1.40 -4.34
N VAL A 153 -11.95 1.54 -3.25
CA VAL A 153 -12.31 2.33 -2.08
C VAL A 153 -11.59 3.68 -2.14
N LEU A 154 -12.33 4.76 -2.16
CA LEU A 154 -11.76 6.11 -2.12
C LEU A 154 -11.45 6.49 -0.66
N SER A 155 -10.21 6.33 -0.25
CA SER A 155 -9.77 6.78 1.07
C SER A 155 -9.91 8.30 1.21
N ARG A 156 -10.17 8.78 2.43
CA ARG A 156 -10.36 10.22 2.73
C ARG A 156 -11.44 10.91 1.91
N ALA A 157 -12.45 10.17 1.45
CA ALA A 157 -13.54 10.74 0.69
C ALA A 157 -14.30 11.81 1.47
N GLU A 158 -14.32 11.73 2.81
CA GLU A 158 -14.97 12.72 3.69
C GLU A 158 -14.22 14.06 3.73
N GLU A 159 -12.94 14.06 3.36
CA GLU A 159 -12.09 15.26 3.33
C GLU A 159 -12.02 15.88 1.92
N ALA A 160 -12.57 15.18 0.93
CA ALA A 160 -12.55 15.59 -0.47
C ALA A 160 -13.86 16.25 -0.88
N THR A 161 -13.77 17.21 -1.77
CA THR A 161 -14.92 17.77 -2.45
C THR A 161 -15.46 16.82 -3.52
N GLU A 162 -16.71 16.97 -3.90
CA GLU A 162 -17.31 16.21 -5.02
C GLU A 162 -16.56 16.42 -6.35
N GLU A 163 -15.90 17.55 -6.51
CA GLU A 163 -15.10 17.86 -7.70
C GLU A 163 -13.78 17.07 -7.68
N GLU A 164 -13.09 17.00 -6.55
CA GLU A 164 -11.88 16.20 -6.36
C GLU A 164 -12.16 14.71 -6.55
N ILE A 165 -13.28 14.20 -5.99
CA ILE A 165 -13.72 12.82 -6.17
C ILE A 165 -13.95 12.52 -7.66
N ARG A 166 -14.66 13.40 -8.37
CA ARG A 166 -14.90 13.24 -9.82
C ARG A 166 -13.62 13.30 -10.62
N ALA A 167 -12.69 14.20 -10.27
CA ALA A 167 -11.39 14.30 -10.90
C ALA A 167 -10.58 12.99 -10.73
N THR A 168 -10.56 12.43 -9.52
CA THR A 168 -9.91 11.15 -9.21
C THR A 168 -10.50 10.01 -10.02
N ILE A 169 -11.82 9.88 -10.10
CA ILE A 169 -12.49 8.84 -10.89
C ILE A 169 -12.16 8.99 -12.39
N THR A 170 -12.15 10.22 -12.88
CA THR A 170 -11.79 10.52 -14.27
C THR A 170 -10.33 10.15 -14.53
N HIS A 171 -9.44 10.45 -13.60
CA HIS A 171 -8.02 10.11 -13.69
C HIS A 171 -7.82 8.57 -13.72
N LEU A 172 -8.46 7.82 -12.82
CA LEU A 172 -8.43 6.35 -12.83
C LEU A 172 -8.82 5.78 -14.19
N ASN A 173 -9.94 6.24 -14.76
CA ASN A 173 -10.39 5.78 -16.06
C ASN A 173 -9.43 6.18 -17.19
N ARG A 174 -8.83 7.37 -17.13
CA ARG A 174 -7.80 7.81 -18.07
C ARG A 174 -6.54 6.93 -17.98
N ALA A 175 -6.11 6.55 -16.76
CA ALA A 175 -4.97 5.66 -16.57
C ALA A 175 -5.23 4.27 -17.19
N LEU A 176 -6.43 3.71 -17.01
CA LEU A 176 -6.84 2.46 -17.66
C LEU A 176 -6.83 2.58 -19.20
N GLU A 177 -7.32 3.68 -19.76
CA GLU A 177 -7.27 3.94 -21.21
C GLU A 177 -5.83 4.01 -21.73
N LYS A 178 -4.91 4.64 -21.00
CA LYS A 178 -3.48 4.75 -21.38
C LYS A 178 -2.82 3.38 -21.54
N VAL A 179 -3.15 2.42 -20.68
CA VAL A 179 -2.64 1.04 -20.79
C VAL A 179 -3.51 0.15 -21.70
N ARG A 180 -4.43 0.73 -22.46
CA ARG A 180 -5.37 0.03 -23.35
C ARG A 180 -6.21 -1.03 -22.65
N CYS A 181 -6.53 -0.82 -21.37
CA CYS A 181 -7.51 -1.62 -20.66
C CYS A 181 -8.92 -1.27 -21.15
N GLY A 182 -9.71 -2.28 -21.46
CA GLY A 182 -11.09 -2.08 -21.93
C GLY A 182 -12.08 -1.71 -20.83
N ARG A 183 -11.64 -1.78 -19.57
CA ARG A 183 -12.47 -1.55 -18.39
C ARG A 183 -12.71 -0.07 -18.12
N ARG A 184 -13.91 0.22 -17.62
CA ARG A 184 -14.27 1.53 -17.08
C ARG A 184 -14.89 1.35 -15.69
N LEU A 185 -14.33 2.03 -14.72
CA LEU A 185 -14.77 2.01 -13.32
C LEU A 185 -15.89 3.03 -13.10
N ASP A 186 -16.96 2.61 -12.42
CA ASP A 186 -18.08 3.45 -12.01
C ASP A 186 -18.77 2.87 -10.76
N GLN A 187 -19.49 1.77 -10.90
CA GLN A 187 -20.30 1.17 -9.82
C GLN A 187 -19.45 0.45 -8.76
N GLU A 188 -18.25 0.02 -9.12
CA GLU A 188 -17.27 -0.63 -8.23
C GLU A 188 -16.62 0.37 -7.26
N ILE A 189 -16.83 1.69 -7.49
CA ILE A 189 -16.20 2.74 -6.69
C ILE A 189 -17.04 3.05 -5.46
N ILE A 190 -16.44 2.79 -4.29
CA ILE A 190 -17.01 3.13 -2.98
C ILE A 190 -16.49 4.51 -2.58
N ARG A 191 -17.38 5.51 -2.60
CA ARG A 191 -17.07 6.91 -2.27
C ARG A 191 -17.19 7.17 -0.76
N LYS A 192 -16.54 6.29 0.02
CA LYS A 192 -16.47 6.39 1.47
C LYS A 192 -15.04 6.07 1.89
N GLY A 193 -14.45 6.91 2.72
CA GLY A 193 -13.13 6.65 3.30
C GLY A 193 -13.15 5.46 4.24
N SER A 194 -11.99 4.86 4.43
CA SER A 194 -11.84 3.63 5.23
C SER A 194 -12.43 3.76 6.64
N LEU A 195 -12.38 4.96 7.23
CA LEU A 195 -12.92 5.21 8.58
C LEU A 195 -14.44 5.33 8.62
N ALA A 196 -15.09 5.66 7.51
CA ALA A 196 -16.54 5.82 7.39
C ALA A 196 -17.26 4.55 6.90
N LEU A 197 -16.50 3.50 6.50
CA LEU A 197 -17.09 2.22 6.10
C LEU A 197 -17.80 1.57 7.30
N MET A 198 -18.98 1.03 7.06
CA MET A 198 -19.79 0.30 8.01
C MET A 198 -19.78 -1.21 7.69
N ASP A 199 -20.29 -2.04 8.57
CA ASP A 199 -20.34 -3.50 8.38
C ASP A 199 -21.03 -3.92 7.09
N GLU A 200 -22.06 -3.18 6.66
CA GLU A 200 -22.75 -3.43 5.39
C GLU A 200 -21.84 -3.18 4.17
N ASP A 201 -20.95 -2.19 4.26
CA ASP A 201 -19.98 -1.90 3.20
C ASP A 201 -18.91 -3.00 3.17
N PHE A 202 -18.43 -3.44 4.35
CA PHE A 202 -17.48 -4.56 4.44
C PHE A 202 -18.09 -5.88 3.98
N ALA A 203 -19.37 -6.14 4.24
CA ALA A 203 -20.06 -7.33 3.73
C ALA A 203 -20.08 -7.37 2.19
N LYS A 204 -20.25 -6.21 1.54
CA LYS A 204 -20.15 -6.09 0.08
C LYS A 204 -18.72 -6.30 -0.42
N LEU A 205 -17.74 -5.66 0.26
CA LEU A 205 -16.32 -5.78 -0.06
C LEU A 205 -15.82 -7.23 0.09
N GLN A 206 -16.30 -7.97 1.08
CA GLN A 206 -15.96 -9.38 1.30
C GLN A 206 -16.39 -10.30 0.13
N GLN A 207 -17.27 -9.82 -0.74
CA GLN A 207 -17.84 -10.57 -1.88
C GLN A 207 -17.65 -9.82 -3.21
N CYS A 208 -16.81 -8.80 -3.27
CA CYS A 208 -16.64 -8.02 -4.49
C CYS A 208 -15.92 -8.77 -5.60
N GLY A 209 -15.17 -9.85 -5.25
CA GLY A 209 -14.43 -10.64 -6.21
C GLY A 209 -13.28 -9.90 -6.87
N TYR A 210 -12.97 -10.27 -8.09
CA TYR A 210 -11.98 -9.60 -8.92
C TYR A 210 -12.35 -9.75 -10.40
N VAL A 211 -11.75 -8.94 -11.26
CA VAL A 211 -11.95 -8.97 -12.70
C VAL A 211 -10.65 -9.37 -13.38
N GLN A 212 -10.71 -10.25 -14.37
CA GLN A 212 -9.55 -10.55 -15.23
C GLN A 212 -9.62 -9.69 -16.46
N GLU A 213 -8.75 -8.69 -16.52
CA GLU A 213 -8.66 -7.78 -17.65
C GLU A 213 -7.27 -7.85 -18.30
N ASN A 214 -7.26 -7.60 -19.60
CA ASN A 214 -6.01 -7.46 -20.33
C ASN A 214 -5.67 -5.98 -20.50
N TYR A 215 -4.41 -5.65 -20.30
CA TYR A 215 -3.87 -4.32 -20.54
C TYR A 215 -2.43 -4.43 -21.06
N GLN A 216 -1.94 -3.34 -21.65
CA GLN A 216 -0.57 -3.28 -22.16
C GLN A 216 0.39 -3.18 -20.98
N LYS A 217 1.24 -4.21 -20.81
CA LYS A 217 2.25 -4.24 -19.76
C LYS A 217 3.40 -3.29 -20.09
N MET A 218 3.93 -2.66 -19.05
CA MET A 218 5.18 -1.91 -19.09
C MET A 218 6.31 -2.80 -18.60
N ASP A 219 7.41 -2.83 -19.32
CA ASP A 219 8.61 -3.52 -18.85
C ASP A 219 9.33 -2.65 -17.81
N PHE A 220 9.39 -3.13 -16.57
CA PHE A 220 10.16 -2.49 -15.52
C PHE A 220 11.64 -2.78 -15.72
N THR A 221 12.42 -1.75 -16.00
CA THR A 221 13.89 -1.80 -16.02
C THR A 221 14.43 -1.20 -14.71
N GLU A 222 15.70 -1.44 -14.37
CA GLU A 222 16.34 -0.80 -13.20
C GLU A 222 16.32 0.74 -13.31
N GLU A 223 16.27 1.29 -14.51
CA GLU A 223 16.20 2.74 -14.77
C GLU A 223 14.82 3.34 -14.49
N ASN A 224 13.77 2.50 -14.46
CA ASN A 224 12.38 2.89 -14.26
C ASN A 224 11.81 2.35 -12.94
N SER A 225 12.67 2.04 -11.96
CA SER A 225 12.22 1.57 -10.64
C SER A 225 12.09 2.72 -9.65
N PHE A 226 11.21 2.53 -8.66
CA PHE A 226 11.14 3.45 -7.52
C PHE A 226 12.35 3.26 -6.62
N ASP A 227 12.96 4.36 -6.26
CA ASP A 227 14.07 4.40 -5.32
C ASP A 227 13.54 4.52 -3.88
N THR A 228 14.31 3.97 -2.94
CA THR A 228 14.02 4.09 -1.52
C THR A 228 15.28 4.47 -0.75
N VAL A 229 15.21 5.57 -0.01
CA VAL A 229 16.30 6.02 0.89
C VAL A 229 15.86 5.83 2.33
N TYR A 230 16.69 5.12 3.11
CA TYR A 230 16.49 4.87 4.53
C TYR A 230 17.36 5.81 5.36
N VAL A 231 16.75 6.53 6.31
CA VAL A 231 17.45 7.38 7.29
C VAL A 231 17.15 6.82 8.68
N MET A 232 18.12 6.10 9.26
CA MET A 232 17.96 5.36 10.53
C MET A 232 18.48 6.13 11.74
N GLU A 233 19.47 7.02 11.55
CA GLU A 233 20.07 7.78 12.63
C GLU A 233 19.71 9.25 12.50
N ARG A 234 18.99 9.73 13.49
CA ARG A 234 18.55 11.11 13.54
C ARG A 234 19.46 11.92 14.43
N GLN A 235 20.03 12.99 13.90
CA GLN A 235 20.83 13.96 14.65
C GLN A 235 20.06 15.27 14.98
N MET A 236 18.86 15.43 14.40
CA MET A 236 18.08 16.65 14.55
C MET A 236 16.77 16.44 15.34
N PRO A 237 16.27 17.48 16.02
CA PRO A 237 14.94 17.46 16.64
C PRO A 237 13.83 17.21 15.61
N VAL A 238 12.72 16.59 16.08
CA VAL A 238 11.54 16.26 15.25
C VAL A 238 11.07 17.45 14.41
N GLU A 239 10.97 18.65 15.01
CA GLU A 239 10.46 19.84 14.32
C GLU A 239 11.33 20.25 13.13
N LYS A 240 12.65 20.09 13.25
CA LYS A 240 13.58 20.35 12.14
C LYS A 240 13.44 19.35 11.02
N ILE A 241 13.22 18.06 11.36
CA ILE A 241 12.98 16.99 10.39
C ILE A 241 11.67 17.23 9.63
N LEU A 242 10.58 17.56 10.34
CA LEU A 242 9.31 17.90 9.69
C LEU A 242 9.44 19.10 8.74
N ALA A 243 10.25 20.09 9.12
CA ALA A 243 10.57 21.21 8.23
C ALA A 243 11.46 20.79 7.05
N GLY A 244 12.39 19.86 7.27
CA GLY A 244 13.24 19.25 6.24
C GLY A 244 12.43 18.49 5.21
N MET A 245 11.47 17.66 5.64
CA MET A 245 10.57 16.92 4.74
C MET A 245 9.87 17.84 3.73
N LYS A 246 9.34 18.98 4.19
CA LYS A 246 8.71 19.96 3.29
C LYS A 246 9.67 20.54 2.25
N LYS A 247 10.93 20.73 2.63
CA LYS A 247 11.96 21.22 1.71
C LYS A 247 12.35 20.15 0.69
N ILE A 248 12.44 18.90 1.10
CA ILE A 248 12.73 17.76 0.21
C ILE A 248 11.71 17.69 -0.92
N PHE A 249 10.42 17.79 -0.63
CA PHE A 249 9.38 17.81 -1.67
C PHE A 249 9.46 19.02 -2.61
N ALA A 250 10.06 20.11 -2.17
CA ALA A 250 10.17 21.33 -2.95
C ALA A 250 11.50 21.45 -3.72
N ASP A 251 12.49 20.63 -3.41
CA ASP A 251 13.83 20.71 -3.98
C ASP A 251 14.04 19.61 -5.07
N PRO A 252 14.05 19.99 -6.35
CA PRO A 252 14.29 19.06 -7.45
C PRO A 252 15.63 18.31 -7.37
N SER A 253 16.61 18.84 -6.62
CA SER A 253 17.89 18.17 -6.41
C SER A 253 17.78 16.89 -5.58
N CYS A 254 16.65 16.68 -4.88
CA CYS A 254 16.36 15.44 -4.15
C CYS A 254 15.82 14.31 -5.04
N GLY A 255 15.49 14.58 -6.29
CA GLY A 255 14.74 13.70 -7.18
C GLY A 255 13.23 13.96 -7.05
N GLU A 256 12.43 13.11 -7.68
CA GLU A 256 10.97 13.20 -7.57
C GLU A 256 10.48 12.38 -6.37
N VAL A 257 10.33 13.06 -5.23
CA VAL A 257 9.91 12.42 -3.97
C VAL A 257 8.38 12.34 -3.91
N PHE A 258 7.85 11.13 -3.74
CA PHE A 258 6.40 10.88 -3.62
C PHE A 258 5.95 10.80 -2.18
N ARG A 259 6.75 10.16 -1.32
CA ARG A 259 6.35 9.91 0.07
C ARG A 259 7.55 9.90 1.00
N ILE A 260 7.35 10.45 2.21
CA ILE A 260 8.26 10.26 3.34
C ILE A 260 7.44 9.71 4.48
N LYS A 261 7.84 8.55 5.02
CA LYS A 261 7.15 7.86 6.10
C LYS A 261 8.15 7.39 7.13
N GLY A 262 7.74 7.34 8.38
CA GLY A 262 8.57 6.74 9.42
C GLY A 262 8.13 7.03 10.83
N PHE A 263 8.97 6.62 11.77
CA PHE A 263 8.75 6.79 13.20
C PHE A 263 9.87 7.59 13.83
N MET A 264 9.49 8.42 14.77
CA MET A 264 10.44 9.25 15.51
C MET A 264 10.04 9.31 16.97
N GLN A 265 11.04 9.38 17.86
CA GLN A 265 10.81 9.63 19.26
C GLN A 265 10.86 11.11 19.57
N GLU A 266 9.89 11.64 20.29
CA GLU A 266 9.90 13.03 20.77
C GLU A 266 10.80 13.17 22.03
N LYS A 267 11.07 14.40 22.43
CA LYS A 267 11.94 14.69 23.59
C LYS A 267 11.42 14.13 24.91
N ASP A 268 10.13 13.97 25.03
CA ASP A 268 9.45 13.41 26.21
C ASP A 268 9.43 11.86 26.22
N GLY A 269 10.01 11.22 25.21
CA GLY A 269 10.05 9.79 25.03
C GLY A 269 8.84 9.19 24.32
N SER A 270 7.83 9.98 23.97
CA SER A 270 6.68 9.53 23.21
C SER A 270 7.06 9.25 21.76
N TRP A 271 6.37 8.28 21.14
CA TRP A 271 6.58 7.91 19.75
C TRP A 271 5.51 8.51 18.84
N ILE A 272 5.94 8.92 17.67
CA ILE A 272 5.07 9.43 16.63
C ILE A 272 5.35 8.72 15.31
N GLU A 273 4.29 8.46 14.57
CA GLU A 273 4.35 8.19 13.14
C GLU A 273 4.26 9.49 12.37
N VAL A 274 5.06 9.58 11.31
CA VAL A 274 4.99 10.66 10.32
C VAL A 274 4.75 10.06 8.96
N ASN A 275 3.80 10.63 8.24
CA ASN A 275 3.49 10.27 6.86
C ASN A 275 3.29 11.56 6.07
N ALA A 276 4.17 11.81 5.11
CA ALA A 276 4.18 13.03 4.33
C ALA A 276 4.16 12.75 2.83
N THR A 277 3.39 13.55 2.12
CA THR A 277 3.39 13.70 0.67
C THR A 277 3.66 15.16 0.33
N ARG A 278 3.73 15.51 -0.95
CA ARG A 278 3.92 16.92 -1.39
C ARG A 278 2.85 17.87 -0.84
N HIS A 279 1.63 17.36 -0.62
CA HIS A 279 0.47 18.17 -0.22
C HIS A 279 0.07 18.02 1.24
N GLU A 280 0.55 16.99 1.91
CA GLU A 280 0.09 16.63 3.24
C GLU A 280 1.23 16.16 4.13
N LEU A 281 1.15 16.54 5.40
CA LEU A 281 2.01 16.00 6.45
C LEU A 281 1.13 15.61 7.62
N GLN A 282 1.03 14.30 7.85
CA GLN A 282 0.33 13.73 8.98
C GLN A 282 1.31 13.36 10.08
N LYS A 283 0.91 13.60 11.32
CA LYS A 283 1.61 13.21 12.53
C LYS A 283 0.61 12.58 13.47
N GLN A 284 0.87 11.36 13.92
CA GLN A 284 0.00 10.69 14.88
C GLN A 284 0.82 9.98 15.96
N PRO A 285 0.33 9.94 17.21
CA PRO A 285 1.00 9.21 18.28
C PRO A 285 0.86 7.70 18.06
N ILE A 286 1.93 6.97 18.40
CA ILE A 286 1.96 5.51 18.42
C ILE A 286 2.51 5.03 19.77
N LYS A 287 2.28 3.74 20.10
CA LYS A 287 2.72 3.18 21.39
C LYS A 287 4.22 2.96 21.43
N GLU A 288 4.76 2.37 20.39
CA GLU A 288 6.16 2.00 20.26
C GLU A 288 6.60 2.19 18.81
N GLY A 289 7.90 2.37 18.57
CA GLY A 289 8.46 2.51 17.24
C GLY A 289 9.97 2.31 17.23
N GLN A 290 10.54 2.38 16.06
CA GLN A 290 11.98 2.42 15.82
C GLN A 290 12.29 3.70 15.04
N GLU A 291 13.34 4.42 15.42
CA GLU A 291 13.73 5.63 14.67
C GLU A 291 14.14 5.27 13.25
N ILE A 292 13.27 5.61 12.31
CA ILE A 292 13.48 5.40 10.90
C ILE A 292 12.63 6.38 10.08
N LEU A 293 13.21 6.88 9.00
CA LEU A 293 12.49 7.57 7.94
C LEU A 293 12.78 6.87 6.63
N ILE A 294 11.74 6.69 5.84
CA ILE A 294 11.78 6.06 4.53
C ILE A 294 11.32 7.09 3.52
N VAL A 295 12.17 7.43 2.58
CA VAL A 295 11.87 8.34 1.46
C VAL A 295 11.71 7.50 0.21
N ILE A 296 10.59 7.63 -0.49
CA ILE A 296 10.24 6.87 -1.69
C ILE A 296 9.99 7.84 -2.83
N GLY A 297 10.55 7.54 -4.01
CA GLY A 297 10.41 8.39 -5.19
C GLY A 297 11.15 7.85 -6.40
N GLU A 298 11.32 8.68 -7.41
CA GLU A 298 12.06 8.37 -8.64
C GLU A 298 13.32 9.23 -8.73
N GLY A 299 14.45 8.63 -9.11
CA GLY A 299 15.72 9.34 -9.30
C GLY A 299 16.24 10.00 -8.02
N LEU A 300 16.02 9.38 -6.86
CA LEU A 300 16.34 9.95 -5.55
C LEU A 300 17.84 10.19 -5.39
N GLN A 301 18.18 11.36 -4.87
CA GLN A 301 19.55 11.77 -4.56
C GLN A 301 19.78 11.69 -3.05
N GLU A 302 20.31 10.57 -2.57
CA GLU A 302 20.47 10.27 -1.15
C GLU A 302 21.25 11.37 -0.40
N ALA A 303 22.34 11.89 -0.97
CA ALA A 303 23.14 12.93 -0.34
C ALA A 303 22.35 14.24 -0.14
N ALA A 304 21.53 14.64 -1.11
CA ALA A 304 20.67 15.81 -1.02
C ALA A 304 19.58 15.60 0.06
N ILE A 305 18.89 14.45 0.04
CA ILE A 305 17.87 14.10 1.01
C ILE A 305 18.44 14.09 2.43
N ARG A 306 19.58 13.43 2.65
CA ARG A 306 20.23 13.36 3.96
C ARG A 306 20.61 14.75 4.49
N SER A 307 20.98 15.70 3.62
CA SER A 307 21.34 17.06 4.05
C SER A 307 20.19 17.82 4.73
N TYR A 308 18.94 17.40 4.51
CA TYR A 308 17.74 17.95 5.12
C TYR A 308 17.26 17.19 6.36
N LEU A 309 17.74 15.96 6.57
CA LEU A 309 17.24 15.04 7.61
C LEU A 309 18.30 14.65 8.66
N SER A 310 19.55 15.04 8.44
CA SER A 310 20.69 14.73 9.33
C SER A 310 21.32 15.98 9.97
#